data_c1c10e2f76278d2e2349786d4f63f129
#
_entry.id   c1c10e2f76278d2e2349786d4f63f129
#
_cell.length_a   1.000
_cell.length_b   1.000
_cell.length_c   1.000
_cell.angle_alpha   90.00
_cell.angle_beta   90.00
_cell.angle_gamma   90.00
#
_symmetry.space_group_name_H-M   'P 1'
#
loop_
_entity.id
_entity.type
_entity.pdbx_description
1 polymer ?
#
loop_
_entity_poly.entity_id
_entity_poly.type
_entity_poly.pdbx_seq_one_letter_code
_entity_poly.pdbx_strand_id
1 'polypeptide(L)'
;METAGDIINGSLRLLGVLAEGETPSAETSQDALRAMDQMIDSWNTERLSVFSTQDQIFTWPSGQLSRTLGPSGNFVGNRPVLLDDATYFKDPGTGVSYGIKFINQQQYDGIAVKTVTSTFPQVMFINMTYPDIEMYIYPRPTRDLEWHFISVEELTQPATLDTNLTFPPGYLRAFRYNLACELAPEFGVEPSPQVQRIAMTSKRNLKRINNPNDIMSMPYSIVATRQRYNIFAGNY
;
A
#
# COMPACT_ATOMS: atom_id res chain seq x y z
N MET A 1 -10.14 11.98 -19.95
CA MET A 1 -9.21 11.75 -18.83
C MET A 1 -8.71 13.10 -18.42
N GLU A 2 -8.64 13.37 -17.10
CA GLU A 2 -8.10 14.64 -16.63
C GLU A 2 -6.57 14.52 -16.50
N THR A 3 -5.85 15.56 -16.93
CA THR A 3 -4.41 15.65 -16.76
C THR A 3 -4.05 16.27 -15.41
N ALA A 4 -2.79 16.15 -14.98
CA ALA A 4 -2.30 16.84 -13.79
C ALA A 4 -2.49 18.36 -13.92
N GLY A 5 -2.26 18.92 -15.10
CA GLY A 5 -2.50 20.32 -15.42
C GLY A 5 -3.97 20.74 -15.25
N ASP A 6 -4.92 19.90 -15.62
CA ASP A 6 -6.35 20.18 -15.44
C ASP A 6 -6.73 20.30 -13.96
N ILE A 7 -6.18 19.42 -13.12
CA ILE A 7 -6.40 19.46 -11.66
C ILE A 7 -5.77 20.72 -11.06
N ILE A 8 -4.53 21.03 -11.43
CA ILE A 8 -3.81 22.23 -10.99
C ILE A 8 -4.59 23.48 -11.36
N ASN A 9 -4.97 23.64 -12.63
CA ASN A 9 -5.77 24.78 -13.11
C ASN A 9 -7.10 24.87 -12.35
N GLY A 10 -7.75 23.71 -12.12
CA GLY A 10 -8.97 23.65 -11.33
C GLY A 10 -8.78 24.07 -9.87
N SER A 11 -7.64 23.74 -9.27
CA SER A 11 -7.29 24.12 -7.88
C SER A 11 -7.00 25.62 -7.77
N LEU A 12 -6.25 26.20 -8.70
CA LEU A 12 -5.96 27.64 -8.74
C LEU A 12 -7.22 28.48 -8.96
N ARG A 13 -8.18 27.99 -9.77
CA ARG A 13 -9.49 28.63 -9.92
C ARG A 13 -10.32 28.60 -8.65
N LEU A 14 -10.26 27.52 -7.84
CA LEU A 14 -10.95 27.43 -6.56
C LEU A 14 -10.42 28.45 -5.55
N LEU A 15 -9.16 28.85 -5.67
CA LEU A 15 -8.54 29.90 -4.85
C LEU A 15 -8.80 31.31 -5.40
N GLY A 16 -9.30 31.42 -6.63
CA GLY A 16 -9.46 32.72 -7.29
C GLY A 16 -8.16 33.37 -7.77
N VAL A 17 -7.06 32.60 -7.78
CA VAL A 17 -5.75 33.04 -8.30
C VAL A 17 -5.75 33.05 -9.83
N LEU A 18 -6.52 32.17 -10.44
CA LEU A 18 -6.63 32.04 -11.90
C LEU A 18 -8.07 32.37 -12.33
N ALA A 19 -8.20 33.30 -13.29
CA ALA A 19 -9.49 33.64 -13.88
C ALA A 19 -9.96 32.55 -14.87
N GLU A 20 -11.26 32.58 -15.21
CA GLU A 20 -11.81 31.66 -16.21
C GLU A 20 -11.21 31.95 -17.60
N GLY A 21 -10.69 30.89 -18.25
CA GLY A 21 -10.03 30.99 -19.56
C GLY A 21 -8.57 31.42 -19.51
N GLU A 22 -8.05 31.75 -18.36
CA GLU A 22 -6.64 32.10 -18.15
C GLU A 22 -5.79 30.82 -17.95
N THR A 23 -4.56 30.84 -18.41
CA THR A 23 -3.55 29.80 -18.20
C THR A 23 -2.49 30.29 -17.22
N PRO A 24 -2.09 29.49 -16.22
CA PRO A 24 -1.05 29.89 -15.29
C PRO A 24 0.30 30.02 -15.98
N SER A 25 1.23 30.78 -15.39
CA SER A 25 2.61 30.83 -15.89
C SER A 25 3.29 29.47 -15.78
N ALA A 26 4.35 29.25 -16.55
CA ALA A 26 5.10 28.00 -16.48
C ALA A 26 5.71 27.75 -15.08
N GLU A 27 6.16 28.83 -14.42
CA GLU A 27 6.68 28.76 -13.04
C GLU A 27 5.59 28.35 -12.04
N THR A 28 4.45 29.02 -12.08
CA THR A 28 3.29 28.70 -11.23
C THR A 28 2.82 27.25 -11.43
N SER A 29 2.82 26.78 -12.68
CA SER A 29 2.42 25.39 -13.00
C SER A 29 3.39 24.36 -12.44
N GLN A 30 4.71 24.67 -12.47
CA GLN A 30 5.73 23.77 -11.94
C GLN A 30 5.74 23.76 -10.42
N ASP A 31 5.55 24.89 -9.76
CA ASP A 31 5.45 24.96 -8.30
C ASP A 31 4.21 24.20 -7.81
N ALA A 32 3.07 24.39 -8.49
CA ALA A 32 1.86 23.65 -8.19
C ALA A 32 2.00 22.14 -8.44
N LEU A 33 2.79 21.71 -9.44
CA LEU A 33 3.09 20.30 -9.67
C LEU A 33 3.92 19.72 -8.51
N ARG A 34 4.94 20.45 -8.03
CA ARG A 34 5.72 20.02 -6.86
C ARG A 34 4.86 19.92 -5.59
N ALA A 35 3.97 20.87 -5.37
CA ALA A 35 3.03 20.81 -4.24
C ALA A 35 2.08 19.60 -4.36
N MET A 36 1.63 19.26 -5.58
CA MET A 36 0.82 18.08 -5.85
C MET A 36 1.60 16.79 -5.56
N ASP A 37 2.87 16.71 -5.96
CA ASP A 37 3.73 15.55 -5.69
C ASP A 37 3.95 15.35 -4.18
N GLN A 38 4.22 16.43 -3.44
CA GLN A 38 4.37 16.39 -1.98
C GLN A 38 3.06 15.97 -1.29
N MET A 39 1.93 16.44 -1.79
CA MET A 39 0.61 16.02 -1.28
C MET A 39 0.37 14.53 -1.51
N ILE A 40 0.68 14.01 -2.71
CA ILE A 40 0.55 12.58 -3.04
C ILE A 40 1.48 11.74 -2.16
N ASP A 41 2.73 12.18 -1.95
CA ASP A 41 3.68 11.49 -1.07
C ASP A 41 3.15 11.41 0.37
N SER A 42 2.64 12.52 0.90
CA SER A 42 1.95 12.53 2.20
C SER A 42 0.78 11.55 2.25
N TRP A 43 -0.01 11.45 1.18
CA TRP A 43 -1.15 10.54 1.11
C TRP A 43 -0.74 9.08 1.03
N ASN A 44 0.40 8.76 0.42
CA ASN A 44 0.96 7.42 0.41
C ASN A 44 1.28 6.94 1.83
N THR A 45 1.77 7.84 2.71
CA THR A 45 1.99 7.50 4.13
C THR A 45 0.69 7.28 4.90
N GLU A 46 -0.43 7.86 4.46
CA GLU A 46 -1.74 7.75 5.11
C GLU A 46 -2.58 6.53 4.65
N ARG A 47 -2.01 5.61 3.87
CA ARG A 47 -2.69 4.43 3.31
C ARG A 47 -3.93 4.77 2.45
N LEU A 48 -3.87 5.85 1.68
CA LEU A 48 -4.97 6.24 0.78
C LEU A 48 -4.96 5.46 -0.55
N SER A 49 -3.97 4.60 -0.78
CA SER A 49 -3.75 3.84 -2.02
C SER A 49 -4.26 2.39 -2.00
N VAL A 50 -5.10 2.01 -1.03
CA VAL A 50 -5.54 0.60 -0.79
C VAL A 50 -6.25 -0.06 -1.99
N PHE A 51 -6.72 0.70 -2.98
CA PHE A 51 -7.36 0.14 -4.17
C PHE A 51 -6.37 -0.44 -5.20
N SER A 52 -5.09 -0.18 -5.06
CA SER A 52 -4.04 -0.65 -5.97
C SER A 52 -3.30 -1.84 -5.36
N THR A 53 -4.04 -2.92 -5.10
CA THR A 53 -3.40 -4.18 -4.70
C THR A 53 -2.87 -4.87 -5.95
N GLN A 54 -1.56 -5.12 -5.98
CA GLN A 54 -0.92 -5.89 -7.05
C GLN A 54 -0.36 -7.21 -6.52
N ASP A 55 -0.50 -8.25 -7.32
CA ASP A 55 0.15 -9.54 -7.13
C ASP A 55 1.42 -9.55 -8.00
N GLN A 56 2.57 -9.33 -7.35
CA GLN A 56 3.88 -9.43 -8.00
C GLN A 56 4.42 -10.86 -7.77
N ILE A 57 4.79 -11.53 -8.86
CA ILE A 57 5.26 -12.91 -8.81
C ILE A 57 6.77 -12.93 -8.98
N PHE A 58 7.47 -13.48 -8.01
CA PHE A 58 8.92 -13.68 -8.05
C PHE A 58 9.26 -15.15 -7.82
N THR A 59 10.36 -15.59 -8.43
CA THR A 59 10.89 -16.94 -8.15
C THR A 59 11.85 -16.89 -6.96
N TRP A 60 11.47 -17.49 -5.85
CA TRP A 60 12.35 -17.66 -4.68
C TRP A 60 13.20 -18.91 -4.88
N PRO A 61 14.53 -18.78 -5.02
CA PRO A 61 15.39 -19.93 -5.29
C PRO A 61 15.52 -20.86 -4.08
N SER A 62 15.72 -22.14 -4.37
CA SER A 62 15.94 -23.15 -3.33
C SER A 62 17.17 -22.86 -2.47
N GLY A 63 17.09 -23.21 -1.20
CA GLY A 63 18.19 -23.04 -0.24
C GLY A 63 18.47 -21.61 0.21
N GLN A 64 17.80 -20.61 -0.36
CA GLN A 64 18.01 -19.20 -0.01
C GLN A 64 17.18 -18.82 1.22
N LEU A 65 17.88 -18.24 2.21
CA LEU A 65 17.28 -17.76 3.46
C LEU A 65 16.67 -16.38 3.30
N SER A 66 17.36 -15.52 2.55
CA SER A 66 17.00 -14.10 2.42
C SER A 66 17.04 -13.62 0.99
N ARG A 67 16.24 -12.60 0.70
CA ARG A 67 16.19 -11.85 -0.55
C ARG A 67 15.87 -10.41 -0.27
N THR A 68 16.24 -9.52 -1.20
CA THR A 68 15.89 -8.11 -1.18
C THR A 68 14.90 -7.79 -2.28
N LEU A 69 13.97 -6.88 -2.01
CA LEU A 69 13.00 -6.35 -2.97
C LEU A 69 13.11 -4.83 -3.00
N GLY A 70 13.24 -4.29 -4.19
CA GLY A 70 13.31 -2.86 -4.41
C GLY A 70 13.96 -2.53 -5.75
N PRO A 71 14.31 -1.25 -6.00
CA PRO A 71 14.88 -0.82 -7.27
C PRO A 71 16.20 -1.49 -7.63
N SER A 72 17.01 -1.85 -6.63
CA SER A 72 18.32 -2.50 -6.78
C SER A 72 18.43 -3.87 -6.11
N GLY A 73 17.30 -4.41 -5.66
CA GLY A 73 17.23 -5.68 -4.96
C GLY A 73 17.38 -6.93 -5.84
N ASN A 74 17.41 -8.10 -5.21
CA ASN A 74 17.38 -9.39 -5.92
C ASN A 74 16.07 -9.55 -6.72
N PHE A 75 14.99 -9.03 -6.19
CA PHE A 75 13.71 -8.86 -6.86
C PHE A 75 13.56 -7.39 -7.22
N VAL A 76 13.54 -7.11 -8.51
CA VAL A 76 13.37 -5.74 -9.00
C VAL A 76 11.88 -5.43 -9.06
N GLY A 77 11.45 -4.47 -8.26
CA GLY A 77 10.05 -4.08 -8.15
C GLY A 77 9.87 -2.84 -7.30
N ASN A 78 8.64 -2.36 -7.21
CA ASN A 78 8.32 -1.24 -6.33
C ASN A 78 8.46 -1.66 -4.88
N ARG A 79 9.09 -0.80 -4.07
CA ARG A 79 9.14 -1.00 -2.63
C ARG A 79 7.72 -0.86 -2.06
N PRO A 80 7.18 -1.87 -1.38
CA PRO A 80 5.84 -1.75 -0.81
C PRO A 80 5.83 -0.83 0.40
N VAL A 81 4.77 -0.07 0.55
CA VAL A 81 4.50 0.68 1.79
C VAL A 81 3.96 -0.23 2.86
N LEU A 82 3.11 -1.17 2.46
CA LEU A 82 2.47 -2.13 3.33
C LEU A 82 2.39 -3.49 2.66
N LEU A 83 2.59 -4.51 3.48
CA LEU A 83 2.43 -5.90 3.09
C LEU A 83 1.07 -6.42 3.51
N ASP A 84 0.43 -7.17 2.62
CA ASP A 84 -0.82 -7.86 2.93
C ASP A 84 -0.51 -9.27 3.44
N ASP A 85 -1.23 -9.68 4.50
CA ASP A 85 -1.16 -11.02 5.07
C ASP A 85 -1.62 -12.12 4.06
N ALA A 86 -2.22 -11.73 2.94
CA ALA A 86 -2.60 -12.62 1.85
C ALA A 86 -1.41 -13.10 0.98
N THR A 87 -0.19 -12.62 1.24
CA THR A 87 1.05 -13.07 0.58
C THR A 87 1.27 -14.58 0.79
N TYR A 88 1.62 -15.32 -0.26
CA TYR A 88 1.77 -16.76 -0.20
C TYR A 88 2.87 -17.29 -1.13
N PHE A 89 3.31 -18.52 -0.88
CA PHE A 89 4.18 -19.27 -1.79
C PHE A 89 3.38 -20.33 -2.55
N LYS A 90 3.71 -20.52 -3.82
CA LYS A 90 3.14 -21.56 -4.67
C LYS A 90 4.25 -22.45 -5.23
N ASP A 91 4.02 -23.74 -5.20
CA ASP A 91 4.90 -24.70 -5.86
C ASP A 91 4.52 -24.81 -7.33
N PRO A 92 5.39 -24.39 -8.27
CA PRO A 92 5.10 -24.46 -9.69
C PRO A 92 4.91 -25.89 -10.20
N GLY A 93 5.52 -26.90 -9.53
CA GLY A 93 5.42 -28.30 -9.92
C GLY A 93 4.10 -28.96 -9.54
N THR A 94 3.55 -28.62 -8.37
CA THR A 94 2.31 -29.23 -7.85
C THR A 94 1.10 -28.30 -7.92
N GLY A 95 1.32 -27.00 -8.14
CA GLY A 95 0.28 -25.98 -8.13
C GLY A 95 -0.30 -25.67 -6.74
N VAL A 96 0.26 -26.25 -5.67
CA VAL A 96 -0.24 -26.03 -4.30
C VAL A 96 0.27 -24.72 -3.74
N SER A 97 -0.65 -23.93 -3.16
CA SER A 97 -0.36 -22.64 -2.54
C SER A 97 -0.31 -22.77 -1.01
N TYR A 98 0.65 -22.08 -0.40
CA TYR A 98 0.90 -22.09 1.05
C TYR A 98 0.97 -20.67 1.57
N GLY A 99 0.07 -20.31 2.47
CA GLY A 99 0.12 -19.03 3.18
C GLY A 99 1.36 -18.97 4.07
N ILE A 100 1.93 -17.77 4.20
CA ILE A 100 3.08 -17.50 5.06
C ILE A 100 2.67 -16.57 6.19
N LYS A 101 3.20 -16.82 7.40
CA LYS A 101 2.95 -15.98 8.55
C LYS A 101 4.06 -14.95 8.71
N PHE A 102 3.72 -13.67 8.80
CA PHE A 102 4.68 -12.63 9.15
C PHE A 102 5.02 -12.67 10.64
N ILE A 103 6.32 -12.54 10.93
CA ILE A 103 6.85 -12.51 12.29
C ILE A 103 7.70 -11.26 12.48
N ASN A 104 7.84 -10.83 13.74
CA ASN A 104 8.71 -9.72 14.09
C ASN A 104 10.17 -10.18 14.26
N GLN A 105 11.10 -9.20 14.35
CA GLN A 105 12.52 -9.48 14.52
C GLN A 105 12.82 -10.36 15.74
N GLN A 106 12.19 -10.09 16.88
CA GLN A 106 12.41 -10.85 18.11
C GLN A 106 12.05 -12.33 17.93
N GLN A 107 10.96 -12.62 17.25
CA GLN A 107 10.52 -13.98 16.94
C GLN A 107 11.50 -14.67 15.98
N TYR A 108 11.98 -13.92 14.96
CA TYR A 108 12.97 -14.43 14.03
C TYR A 108 14.32 -14.71 14.69
N ASP A 109 14.78 -13.82 15.56
CA ASP A 109 16.04 -13.99 16.30
C ASP A 109 15.97 -15.14 17.31
N GLY A 110 14.79 -15.44 17.85
CA GLY A 110 14.51 -16.59 18.70
C GLY A 110 14.64 -17.95 18.00
N ILE A 111 14.73 -17.99 16.66
CA ILE A 111 14.95 -19.24 15.91
C ILE A 111 16.42 -19.69 16.09
N ALA A 112 16.62 -20.75 16.87
CA ALA A 112 17.95 -21.23 17.22
C ALA A 112 18.78 -21.74 16.02
N VAL A 113 18.13 -22.44 15.06
CA VAL A 113 18.80 -23.02 13.89
C VAL A 113 18.13 -22.49 12.61
N LYS A 114 18.76 -21.50 11.99
CA LYS A 114 18.24 -20.83 10.77
C LYS A 114 18.54 -21.62 9.47
N THR A 115 19.31 -22.72 9.56
CA THR A 115 19.72 -23.52 8.40
C THR A 115 18.78 -24.69 8.09
N VAL A 116 17.72 -24.86 8.88
CA VAL A 116 16.71 -25.91 8.65
C VAL A 116 16.07 -25.72 7.29
N THR A 117 15.92 -26.82 6.55
CA THR A 117 15.26 -26.85 5.24
C THR A 117 13.92 -27.55 5.32
N SER A 118 12.97 -27.10 4.53
CA SER A 118 11.65 -27.73 4.36
C SER A 118 11.17 -27.55 2.93
N THR A 119 10.14 -28.25 2.56
CA THR A 119 9.49 -28.07 1.25
C THR A 119 8.91 -26.68 1.10
N PHE A 120 8.35 -26.13 2.19
CA PHE A 120 7.74 -24.78 2.20
C PHE A 120 8.20 -23.98 3.42
N PRO A 121 8.41 -22.67 3.24
CA PRO A 121 8.58 -21.75 4.34
C PRO A 121 7.26 -21.59 5.11
N GLN A 122 7.35 -21.38 6.41
CA GLN A 122 6.19 -21.19 7.29
C GLN A 122 6.06 -19.77 7.78
N VAL A 123 7.20 -19.11 7.97
CA VAL A 123 7.25 -17.75 8.50
C VAL A 123 8.18 -16.87 7.66
N MET A 124 7.86 -15.58 7.63
CA MET A 124 8.68 -14.56 6.98
C MET A 124 8.88 -13.40 7.94
N PHE A 125 10.12 -12.97 8.08
CA PHE A 125 10.48 -11.70 8.71
C PHE A 125 10.89 -10.71 7.64
N ILE A 126 10.41 -9.48 7.75
CA ILE A 126 10.70 -8.40 6.80
C ILE A 126 11.31 -7.24 7.55
N ASN A 127 12.49 -6.84 7.09
CA ASN A 127 13.19 -5.66 7.55
C ASN A 127 12.96 -4.53 6.53
N MET A 128 12.25 -3.48 6.94
CA MET A 128 11.86 -2.35 6.08
C MET A 128 13.02 -1.37 5.90
N THR A 129 14.15 -1.83 5.37
CA THR A 129 15.29 -0.98 5.01
C THR A 129 14.99 -0.10 3.79
N TYR A 130 15.82 0.90 3.55
CA TYR A 130 15.77 1.77 2.38
C TYR A 130 17.13 1.73 1.66
N PRO A 131 17.19 1.67 0.31
CA PRO A 131 16.06 1.70 -0.65
C PRO A 131 15.34 0.37 -0.85
N ASP A 132 15.97 -0.75 -0.55
CA ASP A 132 15.41 -2.09 -0.72
C ASP A 132 14.97 -2.65 0.63
N ILE A 133 13.91 -3.45 0.64
CA ILE A 133 13.51 -4.22 1.83
C ILE A 133 14.25 -5.55 1.86
N GLU A 134 14.59 -6.01 3.06
CA GLU A 134 15.20 -7.32 3.28
C GLU A 134 14.16 -8.28 3.83
N MET A 135 14.08 -9.45 3.22
CA MET A 135 13.13 -10.49 3.60
C MET A 135 13.86 -11.76 3.98
N TYR A 136 13.44 -12.37 5.06
CA TYR A 136 13.98 -13.60 5.60
C TYR A 136 12.87 -14.61 5.78
N ILE A 137 13.05 -15.82 5.24
CA ILE A 137 12.06 -16.91 5.36
C ILE A 137 12.61 -18.06 6.21
N TYR A 138 11.71 -18.77 6.85
CA TYR A 138 12.08 -19.94 7.63
C TYR A 138 10.93 -20.98 7.63
N PRO A 139 11.26 -22.27 7.45
CA PRO A 139 12.53 -22.89 6.99
C PRO A 139 12.91 -22.51 5.55
N ARG A 140 14.15 -22.76 5.15
CA ARG A 140 14.60 -22.56 3.77
C ARG A 140 13.90 -23.54 2.83
N PRO A 141 13.44 -23.13 1.64
CA PRO A 141 12.82 -24.04 0.70
C PRO A 141 13.86 -25.01 0.09
N THR A 142 13.47 -26.27 -0.12
CA THR A 142 14.31 -27.26 -0.79
C THR A 142 14.19 -27.24 -2.30
N ARG A 143 13.26 -26.44 -2.85
CA ARG A 143 13.02 -26.25 -4.27
C ARG A 143 12.70 -24.79 -4.56
N ASP A 144 12.74 -24.40 -5.82
CA ASP A 144 12.32 -23.09 -6.25
C ASP A 144 10.79 -22.96 -6.08
N LEU A 145 10.36 -21.85 -5.51
CA LEU A 145 8.95 -21.55 -5.28
C LEU A 145 8.57 -20.23 -5.94
N GLU A 146 7.36 -20.14 -6.47
CA GLU A 146 6.75 -18.88 -6.86
C GLU A 146 6.32 -18.14 -5.58
N TRP A 147 6.86 -16.96 -5.38
CA TRP A 147 6.44 -16.08 -4.30
C TRP A 147 5.46 -15.06 -4.85
N HIS A 148 4.21 -15.18 -4.43
CA HIS A 148 3.14 -14.26 -4.75
C HIS A 148 3.11 -13.17 -3.68
N PHE A 149 3.57 -12.02 -4.07
CA PHE A 149 3.72 -10.89 -3.19
C PHE A 149 2.57 -9.91 -3.41
N ILE A 150 1.64 -9.90 -2.46
CA ILE A 150 0.49 -9.00 -2.49
C ILE A 150 0.83 -7.74 -1.74
N SER A 151 1.00 -6.65 -2.48
CA SER A 151 1.34 -5.34 -1.93
C SER A 151 0.33 -4.29 -2.36
N VAL A 152 0.20 -3.28 -1.54
CA VAL A 152 -0.51 -2.05 -1.89
C VAL A 152 0.48 -1.13 -2.57
N GLU A 153 0.18 -0.72 -3.81
CA GLU A 153 1.02 0.24 -4.53
C GLU A 153 0.79 1.67 -4.05
N GLU A 154 1.85 2.46 -4.19
CA GLU A 154 1.80 3.89 -3.97
C GLU A 154 0.97 4.58 -5.07
N LEU A 155 0.33 5.69 -4.72
CA LEU A 155 -0.24 6.60 -5.71
C LEU A 155 0.91 7.15 -6.55
N THR A 156 0.81 6.98 -7.87
CA THR A 156 1.84 7.42 -8.79
C THR A 156 1.84 8.95 -8.88
N GLN A 157 3.00 9.54 -8.68
CA GLN A 157 3.22 10.97 -8.89
C GLN A 157 3.25 11.28 -10.38
N PRO A 158 2.59 12.37 -10.84
CA PRO A 158 2.63 12.77 -12.23
C PRO A 158 4.02 13.31 -12.61
N ALA A 159 4.65 12.72 -13.61
CA ALA A 159 5.96 13.18 -14.08
C ALA A 159 5.91 14.55 -14.76
N THR A 160 4.79 14.90 -15.38
CA THR A 160 4.59 16.15 -16.14
C THR A 160 3.15 16.63 -16.03
N LEU A 161 2.90 17.89 -16.39
CA LEU A 161 1.56 18.48 -16.42
C LEU A 161 0.60 17.75 -17.37
N ASP A 162 1.14 17.14 -18.44
CA ASP A 162 0.36 16.39 -19.45
C ASP A 162 0.11 14.94 -19.03
N THR A 163 0.62 14.51 -17.88
CA THR A 163 0.40 13.14 -17.40
C THR A 163 -1.09 12.90 -17.14
N ASN A 164 -1.65 11.91 -17.82
CA ASN A 164 -3.02 11.48 -17.59
C ASN A 164 -3.15 10.76 -16.24
N LEU A 165 -4.08 11.21 -15.43
CA LEU A 165 -4.33 10.64 -14.12
C LEU A 165 -5.53 9.68 -14.19
N THR A 166 -5.25 8.39 -13.95
CA THR A 166 -6.26 7.35 -13.93
C THR A 166 -6.47 6.88 -12.49
N PHE A 167 -7.48 7.45 -11.85
CA PHE A 167 -7.83 7.10 -10.46
C PHE A 167 -9.28 6.63 -10.35
N PRO A 168 -9.61 5.84 -9.33
CA PRO A 168 -10.99 5.47 -9.04
C PRO A 168 -11.88 6.70 -8.76
N PRO A 169 -13.21 6.53 -8.86
CA PRO A 169 -14.14 7.61 -8.59
C PRO A 169 -13.93 8.26 -7.20
N GLY A 170 -13.94 9.58 -7.17
CA GLY A 170 -13.79 10.37 -5.95
C GLY A 170 -12.38 10.92 -5.71
N TYR A 171 -11.33 10.31 -6.27
CA TYR A 171 -9.95 10.78 -6.10
C TYR A 171 -9.69 12.12 -6.77
N LEU A 172 -10.10 12.30 -8.03
CA LEU A 172 -9.89 13.55 -8.76
C LEU A 172 -10.50 14.75 -8.04
N ARG A 173 -11.72 14.58 -7.48
CA ARG A 173 -12.32 15.60 -6.64
C ARG A 173 -11.50 15.87 -5.38
N ALA A 174 -11.04 14.82 -4.72
CA ALA A 174 -10.23 14.97 -3.52
C ALA A 174 -8.91 15.68 -3.82
N PHE A 175 -8.21 15.30 -4.89
CA PHE A 175 -6.98 15.98 -5.33
C PHE A 175 -7.22 17.46 -5.57
N ARG A 176 -8.21 17.80 -6.38
CA ARG A 176 -8.50 19.19 -6.74
C ARG A 176 -8.76 20.08 -5.53
N TYR A 177 -9.56 19.65 -4.56
CA TYR A 177 -9.91 20.47 -3.41
C TYR A 177 -8.81 20.49 -2.34
N ASN A 178 -8.10 19.39 -2.12
CA ASN A 178 -6.99 19.35 -1.16
C ASN A 178 -5.78 20.11 -1.71
N LEU A 179 -5.47 19.98 -3.00
CA LEU A 179 -4.40 20.74 -3.65
C LEU A 179 -4.67 22.27 -3.56
N ALA A 180 -5.91 22.69 -3.70
CA ALA A 180 -6.26 24.11 -3.48
C ALA A 180 -5.92 24.54 -2.04
N CYS A 181 -6.14 23.71 -1.03
CA CYS A 181 -5.77 24.04 0.35
C CYS A 181 -4.26 24.05 0.56
N GLU A 182 -3.50 23.16 -0.09
CA GLU A 182 -2.03 23.13 -0.03
C GLU A 182 -1.39 24.34 -0.72
N LEU A 183 -1.93 24.76 -1.85
CA LEU A 183 -1.42 25.91 -2.62
C LEU A 183 -1.79 27.28 -1.99
N ALA A 184 -2.84 27.33 -1.19
CA ALA A 184 -3.34 28.58 -0.63
C ALA A 184 -2.28 29.42 0.11
N PRO A 185 -1.41 28.83 0.97
CA PRO A 185 -0.34 29.58 1.65
C PRO A 185 0.70 30.14 0.69
N GLU A 186 1.03 29.45 -0.40
CA GLU A 186 2.03 29.91 -1.39
C GLU A 186 1.58 31.18 -2.11
N PHE A 187 0.27 31.29 -2.37
CA PHE A 187 -0.32 32.45 -3.00
C PHE A 187 -0.82 33.53 -2.00
N GLY A 188 -0.64 33.30 -0.69
CA GLY A 188 -1.10 34.22 0.35
C GLY A 188 -2.63 34.38 0.37
N VAL A 189 -3.38 33.39 -0.10
CA VAL A 189 -4.85 33.39 -0.20
C VAL A 189 -5.43 32.45 0.84
N GLU A 190 -6.50 32.83 1.49
CA GLU A 190 -7.24 31.93 2.39
C GLU A 190 -8.34 31.19 1.61
N PRO A 191 -8.31 29.85 1.61
CA PRO A 191 -9.32 29.07 0.90
C PRO A 191 -10.69 29.24 1.57
N SER A 192 -11.74 29.37 0.77
CA SER A 192 -13.09 29.55 1.31
C SER A 192 -13.49 28.39 2.24
N PRO A 193 -14.31 28.64 3.28
CA PRO A 193 -14.76 27.57 4.20
C PRO A 193 -15.46 26.42 3.50
N GLN A 194 -16.08 26.67 2.35
CA GLN A 194 -16.69 25.64 1.52
C GLN A 194 -15.65 24.73 0.87
N VAL A 195 -14.56 25.30 0.35
CA VAL A 195 -13.43 24.55 -0.24
C VAL A 195 -12.79 23.66 0.82
N GLN A 196 -12.48 24.20 2.00
CA GLN A 196 -11.91 23.47 3.13
C GLN A 196 -12.81 22.30 3.57
N ARG A 197 -14.13 22.53 3.70
CA ARG A 197 -15.08 21.50 4.07
C ARG A 197 -15.15 20.36 3.05
N ILE A 198 -15.10 20.69 1.74
CA ILE A 198 -15.12 19.69 0.69
C ILE A 198 -13.80 18.90 0.68
N ALA A 199 -12.66 19.57 0.84
CA ALA A 199 -11.35 18.94 0.94
C ALA A 199 -11.32 17.90 2.07
N MET A 200 -11.68 18.29 3.29
CA MET A 200 -11.72 17.39 4.45
C MET A 200 -12.70 16.22 4.25
N THR A 201 -13.89 16.50 3.71
CA THR A 201 -14.92 15.47 3.54
C THR A 201 -14.53 14.48 2.46
N SER A 202 -13.96 14.93 1.33
CA SER A 202 -13.51 14.06 0.25
C SER A 202 -12.36 13.15 0.71
N LYS A 203 -11.36 13.70 1.39
CA LYS A 203 -10.25 12.92 1.96
C LYS A 203 -10.74 11.88 2.98
N ARG A 204 -11.66 12.27 3.88
CA ARG A 204 -12.26 11.35 4.84
C ARG A 204 -13.06 10.22 4.17
N ASN A 205 -13.78 10.53 3.09
CA ASN A 205 -14.52 9.51 2.34
C ASN A 205 -13.59 8.50 1.68
N LEU A 206 -12.45 8.93 1.13
CA LEU A 206 -11.43 8.04 0.59
C LEU A 206 -10.88 7.11 1.68
N LYS A 207 -10.52 7.65 2.84
CA LYS A 207 -10.06 6.85 3.98
C LYS A 207 -11.09 5.79 4.40
N ARG A 208 -12.38 6.13 4.37
CA ARG A 208 -13.44 5.19 4.75
C ARG A 208 -13.63 4.06 3.74
N ILE A 209 -13.50 4.36 2.43
CA ILE A 209 -13.63 3.34 1.37
C ILE A 209 -12.42 2.41 1.39
N ASN A 210 -11.25 2.95 1.69
CA ASN A 210 -9.98 2.22 1.69
C ASN A 210 -9.70 1.48 3.01
N ASN A 211 -10.61 1.53 3.98
CA ASN A 211 -10.46 0.75 5.19
C ASN A 211 -10.85 -0.71 4.90
N PRO A 212 -9.92 -1.69 5.04
CA PRO A 212 -10.25 -3.08 4.81
C PRO A 212 -11.36 -3.51 5.78
N ASN A 213 -12.28 -4.33 5.28
CA ASN A 213 -13.25 -4.99 6.13
C ASN A 213 -12.52 -6.07 6.94
N ASP A 214 -12.03 -5.73 8.11
CA ASP A 214 -11.48 -6.71 9.04
C ASP A 214 -12.58 -7.68 9.47
N ILE A 215 -12.55 -8.88 8.90
CA ILE A 215 -13.41 -9.97 9.32
C ILE A 215 -12.83 -10.48 10.65
N MET A 216 -13.49 -10.15 11.74
CA MET A 216 -13.14 -10.73 13.04
C MET A 216 -13.42 -12.24 12.98
N SER A 217 -12.36 -13.02 12.80
CA SER A 217 -12.42 -14.48 12.92
C SER A 217 -12.14 -14.88 14.38
N MET A 218 -13.03 -15.62 15.00
CA MET A 218 -12.75 -16.26 16.29
C MET A 218 -11.67 -17.33 16.07
N PRO A 219 -10.60 -17.35 16.88
CA PRO A 219 -9.62 -18.44 16.81
C PRO A 219 -10.33 -19.80 16.86
N TYR A 220 -9.98 -20.70 15.96
CA TYR A 220 -10.60 -22.04 15.87
C TYR A 220 -10.57 -22.79 17.20
N SER A 221 -9.55 -22.59 18.03
CA SER A 221 -9.45 -23.13 19.38
C SER A 221 -10.62 -22.75 20.29
N ILE A 222 -11.20 -21.55 20.12
CA ILE A 222 -12.36 -21.11 20.92
C ILE A 222 -13.66 -21.67 20.33
N VAL A 223 -13.72 -21.85 19.01
CA VAL A 223 -14.90 -22.41 18.34
C VAL A 223 -14.96 -23.95 18.52
N ALA A 224 -13.80 -24.60 18.50
CA ALA A 224 -13.68 -26.06 18.66
C ALA A 224 -13.95 -26.52 20.11
N THR A 225 -13.85 -25.62 21.09
CA THR A 225 -14.14 -25.96 22.49
C THR A 225 -15.64 -26.01 22.81
N ARG A 226 -16.53 -25.96 21.83
CA ARG A 226 -17.92 -26.39 21.98
C ARG A 226 -18.00 -27.94 21.94
N GLN A 227 -17.25 -28.62 22.80
CA GLN A 227 -17.73 -29.88 23.32
C GLN A 227 -19.03 -29.57 24.07
N ARG A 228 -20.15 -29.99 23.50
CA ARG A 228 -21.41 -29.94 24.19
C ARG A 228 -21.21 -30.72 25.51
N TYR A 229 -21.12 -30.00 26.60
CA TYR A 229 -21.13 -30.64 27.90
C TYR A 229 -22.42 -31.47 28.00
N ASN A 230 -22.27 -32.76 27.95
CA ASN A 230 -23.39 -33.68 28.08
C ASN A 230 -23.52 -34.01 29.56
N ILE A 231 -24.47 -33.35 30.23
CA ILE A 231 -24.76 -33.52 31.66
C ILE A 231 -25.04 -34.97 32.02
N PHE A 232 -25.52 -35.80 31.07
CA PHE A 232 -25.85 -37.20 31.26
C PHE A 232 -24.72 -38.18 31.00
N ALA A 233 -23.65 -37.77 30.35
CA ALA A 233 -22.54 -38.67 29.99
C ALA A 233 -21.34 -38.59 30.94
N GLY A 234 -21.26 -37.62 31.83
CA GLY A 234 -20.22 -37.54 32.88
C GLY A 234 -18.76 -37.56 32.42
N ASN A 235 -18.50 -37.35 31.12
CA ASN A 235 -17.14 -37.38 30.55
C ASN A 235 -16.55 -35.98 30.49
N TYR A 236 -15.40 -35.83 31.14
CA TYR A 236 -14.50 -34.71 31.07
C TYR A 236 -13.73 -34.71 29.76
#